data_5106c0b4cefccc72a01cc3efd93a0547
#
_entry.id   5106c0b4cefccc72a01cc3efd93a0547
#
_cell.length_a   1.000
_cell.length_b   1.000
_cell.length_c   1.000
_cell.angle_alpha   90.00
_cell.angle_beta   90.00
_cell.angle_gamma   90.00
#
_symmetry.space_group_name_H-M   'P 1'
#
loop_
_entity.id
_entity.type
_entity.pdbx_description
1 polymer ?
#
loop_
_entity_poly.entity_id
_entity_poly.type
_entity_poly.pdbx_seq_one_letter_code
_entity_poly.pdbx_strand_id
1 'polypeptide(L)'
;MNFLRNSYLLLVPGLALAAIAEPVKTDTGLVSGVPGKSAEVRVFKGIPFAAPPVGDLRWRSPQPVAKWEGVRKADEFGATCMQAAQGGGKGPAPKMSEDCLYLNVFTAATKGNDKRPVMVWIHPGGYNSGTGASPGYDGESFAKKGVVVVTINYRLGALGFFSHPELTKESDHRWAGNQAFMDQQAALEWVKKNISAFGGDPGNVTAFGNSAGATSIGNLVASPRTKGLYHHVISESGAWLGLSIAPVRKLADAEQNGIKTGESLRAATLAELRAQPAAEILMAGRGVGPVIDGYFLPKDPAEIFARGEQNHVPMIGGSNKDEGTFFRQPITAEAWKDSVTKRFAVQAEAYLKLYPAGSDDEATRSQFDSFRDELNWVMSNWVRLQTKAGQKAYLYYFTHEPPGPPVWPTRGSGATHGGEAQFLWNNLLGNRPWRDLDRDVAGYMQSYWVNFAATGDPNGPGLPPWPVYDEKRNIKPMVLGDKAELGPEPDAAKLAFYEAWYAKTTAK
;
A
#
# COMPACT_ATOMS: atom_id res chain seq x y z
N MET A 1 58.78 48.87 9.28
CA MET A 1 58.66 47.52 9.81
C MET A 1 57.25 47.03 9.59
N ASN A 2 57.04 46.31 8.47
CA ASN A 2 55.75 45.75 8.10
C ASN A 2 55.71 44.30 8.51
N PHE A 3 54.82 43.97 9.48
CA PHE A 3 54.54 42.59 9.84
C PHE A 3 53.38 42.06 8.95
N LEU A 4 53.74 41.19 8.02
CA LEU A 4 52.77 40.37 7.27
C LEU A 4 52.29 39.24 8.19
N ARG A 5 51.01 39.27 8.55
CA ARG A 5 50.31 38.16 9.20
C ARG A 5 49.85 37.15 8.15
N ASN A 6 50.55 36.01 8.07
CA ASN A 6 50.09 34.85 7.30
C ASN A 6 48.98 34.16 8.09
N SER A 7 47.72 34.29 7.59
CA SER A 7 46.60 33.49 8.07
C SER A 7 46.60 32.17 7.32
N TYR A 8 46.99 31.09 8.00
CA TYR A 8 46.80 29.74 7.48
C TYR A 8 45.30 29.36 7.68
N LEU A 9 44.55 29.28 6.60
CA LEU A 9 43.23 28.61 6.59
C LEU A 9 43.48 27.11 6.78
N LEU A 10 43.21 26.59 7.97
CA LEU A 10 43.09 25.16 8.21
C LEU A 10 41.82 24.68 7.48
N LEU A 11 42.00 24.07 6.30
CA LEU A 11 40.96 23.24 5.70
C LEU A 11 40.73 22.03 6.63
N VAL A 12 39.68 22.07 7.42
CA VAL A 12 39.17 20.87 8.10
C VAL A 12 38.61 19.98 6.98
N PRO A 13 39.17 18.77 6.76
CA PRO A 13 38.55 17.84 5.81
C PRO A 13 37.18 17.51 6.37
N GLY A 14 36.13 17.88 5.64
CA GLY A 14 34.79 17.42 5.96
C GLY A 14 34.80 15.91 6.03
N LEU A 15 34.49 15.34 7.19
CA LEU A 15 34.26 13.91 7.34
C LEU A 15 33.14 13.57 6.34
N ALA A 16 33.51 12.98 5.21
CA ALA A 16 32.54 12.31 4.35
C ALA A 16 31.87 11.23 5.21
N LEU A 17 30.58 11.38 5.52
CA LEU A 17 29.81 10.36 6.20
C LEU A 17 29.98 9.06 5.40
N ALA A 18 30.58 8.06 6.02
CA ALA A 18 30.84 6.78 5.36
C ALA A 18 29.52 6.15 4.97
N ALA A 19 29.24 6.05 3.68
CA ALA A 19 28.10 5.28 3.17
C ALA A 19 28.42 3.78 3.29
N ILE A 20 27.38 2.94 3.25
CA ILE A 20 27.52 1.48 3.27
C ILE A 20 28.52 1.00 2.22
N ALA A 21 29.40 0.08 2.60
CA ALA A 21 30.43 -0.45 1.69
C ALA A 21 29.79 -1.28 0.57
N GLU A 22 30.22 -1.07 -0.66
CA GLU A 22 29.77 -1.79 -1.85
C GLU A 22 30.89 -2.63 -2.45
N PRO A 23 30.58 -3.72 -3.16
CA PRO A 23 29.23 -4.25 -3.42
C PRO A 23 28.61 -4.93 -2.20
N VAL A 24 27.29 -4.81 -2.05
CA VAL A 24 26.50 -5.47 -0.98
C VAL A 24 26.22 -6.91 -1.39
N LYS A 25 26.40 -7.85 -0.45
CA LYS A 25 26.15 -9.28 -0.68
C LYS A 25 24.72 -9.64 -0.29
N THR A 26 23.96 -10.18 -1.25
CA THR A 26 22.66 -10.81 -1.05
C THR A 26 22.76 -12.34 -1.11
N ASP A 27 21.69 -13.06 -0.81
CA ASP A 27 21.62 -14.53 -0.94
C ASP A 27 21.72 -15.02 -2.40
N THR A 28 21.49 -14.13 -3.37
CA THR A 28 21.51 -14.44 -4.82
C THR A 28 22.78 -13.94 -5.54
N GLY A 29 23.54 -13.00 -4.96
CA GLY A 29 24.76 -12.45 -5.53
C GLY A 29 25.13 -11.08 -5.00
N LEU A 30 26.12 -10.45 -5.62
CA LEU A 30 26.57 -9.11 -5.25
C LEU A 30 25.77 -8.03 -6.01
N VAL A 31 25.44 -6.92 -5.33
CA VAL A 31 24.79 -5.77 -5.93
C VAL A 31 25.54 -4.47 -5.63
N SER A 32 25.63 -3.56 -6.59
CA SER A 32 26.12 -2.21 -6.38
C SER A 32 25.02 -1.19 -6.67
N GLY A 33 24.83 -0.23 -5.75
CA GLY A 33 23.86 0.83 -5.89
C GLY A 33 24.45 2.10 -6.48
N VAL A 34 23.73 3.19 -6.33
CA VAL A 34 24.13 4.54 -6.71
C VAL A 34 23.98 5.51 -5.54
N PRO A 35 24.72 6.64 -5.54
CA PRO A 35 24.43 7.74 -4.63
C PRO A 35 22.97 8.21 -4.82
N GLY A 36 22.30 8.53 -3.71
CA GLY A 36 21.07 9.28 -3.75
C GLY A 36 21.28 10.74 -4.14
N LYS A 37 20.22 11.56 -4.06
CA LYS A 37 20.31 13.02 -4.18
C LYS A 37 21.15 13.61 -3.03
N SER A 38 21.08 12.98 -1.85
CA SER A 38 21.92 13.28 -0.69
C SER A 38 23.09 12.30 -0.63
N ALA A 39 24.31 12.80 -0.44
CA ALA A 39 25.54 12.00 -0.46
C ALA A 39 25.58 10.89 0.62
N GLU A 40 24.84 11.08 1.71
CA GLU A 40 24.69 10.12 2.82
C GLU A 40 23.77 8.95 2.50
N VAL A 41 22.97 9.02 1.41
CA VAL A 41 22.01 7.99 1.02
C VAL A 41 22.55 7.15 -0.12
N ARG A 42 22.39 5.84 -0.02
CA ARG A 42 22.58 4.88 -1.13
C ARG A 42 21.24 4.35 -1.59
N VAL A 43 21.10 4.23 -2.89
CA VAL A 43 19.89 3.73 -3.55
C VAL A 43 20.25 2.53 -4.40
N PHE A 44 19.61 1.41 -4.13
CA PHE A 44 19.73 0.18 -4.91
C PHE A 44 18.41 -0.02 -5.64
N LYS A 45 18.42 0.03 -6.95
CA LYS A 45 17.22 -0.03 -7.81
C LYS A 45 17.15 -1.33 -8.59
N GLY A 46 15.95 -1.88 -8.75
CA GLY A 46 15.73 -3.03 -9.64
C GLY A 46 16.41 -4.33 -9.18
N ILE A 47 16.44 -4.60 -7.87
CA ILE A 47 16.90 -5.88 -7.35
C ILE A 47 15.77 -6.90 -7.53
N PRO A 48 15.99 -8.04 -8.23
CA PRO A 48 14.98 -9.07 -8.38
C PRO A 48 14.78 -9.81 -7.04
N PHE A 49 13.54 -9.98 -6.61
CA PHE A 49 13.18 -10.77 -5.43
C PHE A 49 12.53 -12.11 -5.78
N ALA A 50 12.12 -12.29 -7.03
CA ALA A 50 11.61 -13.54 -7.58
C ALA A 50 12.02 -13.67 -9.05
N ALA A 51 12.01 -14.91 -9.57
CA ALA A 51 12.22 -15.19 -10.98
C ALA A 51 11.12 -14.55 -11.84
N PRO A 52 11.41 -14.15 -13.10
CA PRO A 52 10.41 -13.60 -14.00
C PRO A 52 9.19 -14.52 -14.16
N PRO A 53 7.97 -14.05 -13.88
CA PRO A 53 6.75 -14.86 -13.96
C PRO A 53 6.21 -14.94 -15.40
N VAL A 54 7.03 -15.43 -16.32
CA VAL A 54 6.77 -15.49 -17.78
C VAL A 54 6.59 -16.92 -18.26
N GLY A 55 5.93 -17.12 -19.41
CA GLY A 55 5.74 -18.44 -20.01
C GLY A 55 5.05 -19.41 -19.04
N ASP A 56 5.67 -20.55 -18.77
CA ASP A 56 5.13 -21.56 -17.84
C ASP A 56 5.05 -21.10 -16.39
N LEU A 57 5.78 -20.03 -16.02
CA LEU A 57 5.72 -19.43 -14.67
C LEU A 57 4.59 -18.39 -14.53
N ARG A 58 3.92 -18.02 -15.64
CA ARG A 58 2.76 -17.13 -15.59
C ARG A 58 1.69 -17.76 -14.70
N TRP A 59 1.20 -16.98 -13.71
CA TRP A 59 0.22 -17.35 -12.67
C TRP A 59 0.69 -18.38 -11.63
N ARG A 60 1.92 -18.87 -11.70
CA ARG A 60 2.49 -19.66 -10.60
C ARG A 60 2.88 -18.76 -9.41
N SER A 61 3.06 -19.37 -8.25
CA SER A 61 3.71 -18.71 -7.11
C SER A 61 5.09 -18.19 -7.52
N PRO A 62 5.57 -17.08 -6.91
CA PRO A 62 6.92 -16.59 -7.16
C PRO A 62 7.96 -17.69 -6.97
N GLN A 63 8.87 -17.81 -7.93
CA GLN A 63 9.97 -18.78 -7.88
C GLN A 63 11.27 -18.11 -7.45
N PRO A 64 12.22 -18.84 -6.86
CA PRO A 64 13.51 -18.29 -6.45
C PRO A 64 14.26 -17.67 -7.63
N VAL A 65 14.94 -16.57 -7.36
CA VAL A 65 15.85 -15.93 -8.34
C VAL A 65 17.09 -16.82 -8.55
N ALA A 66 17.49 -17.00 -9.80
CA ALA A 66 18.75 -17.65 -10.12
C ALA A 66 19.94 -16.82 -9.57
N LYS A 67 20.90 -17.49 -8.94
CA LYS A 67 22.14 -16.84 -8.50
C LYS A 67 22.91 -16.32 -9.71
N TRP A 68 23.55 -15.17 -9.54
CA TRP A 68 24.42 -14.57 -10.56
C TRP A 68 25.86 -14.45 -10.07
N GLU A 69 26.76 -14.48 -11.04
CA GLU A 69 28.18 -14.23 -10.84
C GLU A 69 28.51 -12.75 -11.03
N GLY A 70 29.59 -12.28 -10.41
CA GLY A 70 30.01 -10.89 -10.48
C GLY A 70 29.08 -9.93 -9.72
N VAL A 71 29.17 -8.65 -10.05
CA VAL A 71 28.42 -7.57 -9.40
C VAL A 71 27.30 -7.09 -10.33
N ARG A 72 26.05 -7.28 -9.91
CA ARG A 72 24.87 -6.73 -10.59
C ARG A 72 24.75 -5.24 -10.26
N LYS A 73 24.68 -4.40 -11.29
CA LYS A 73 24.37 -2.98 -11.11
C LYS A 73 22.91 -2.81 -10.72
N ALA A 74 22.66 -2.17 -9.60
CA ALA A 74 21.33 -1.80 -9.12
C ALA A 74 21.16 -0.27 -9.23
N ASP A 75 21.40 0.26 -10.42
CA ASP A 75 21.45 1.69 -10.76
C ASP A 75 20.19 2.18 -11.48
N GLU A 76 19.39 1.25 -12.06
CA GLU A 76 18.14 1.55 -12.75
C GLU A 76 16.96 0.80 -12.14
N PHE A 77 15.79 1.44 -12.13
CA PHE A 77 14.55 0.76 -11.72
C PHE A 77 14.23 -0.39 -12.68
N GLY A 78 13.78 -1.50 -12.12
CA GLY A 78 13.23 -2.61 -12.89
C GLY A 78 11.98 -2.21 -13.68
N ALA A 79 11.58 -3.03 -14.63
CA ALA A 79 10.35 -2.81 -15.38
C ALA A 79 9.13 -2.73 -14.45
N THR A 80 8.20 -1.85 -14.79
CA THR A 80 6.87 -1.81 -14.18
C THR A 80 6.07 -3.04 -14.61
N CYS A 81 5.28 -3.61 -13.72
CA CYS A 81 4.41 -4.74 -14.08
C CYS A 81 3.40 -4.34 -15.14
N MET A 82 3.08 -5.29 -16.02
CA MET A 82 2.10 -5.10 -17.09
C MET A 82 0.79 -4.54 -16.53
N GLN A 83 0.33 -3.44 -17.10
CA GLN A 83 -0.88 -2.71 -16.70
C GLN A 83 -1.41 -1.90 -17.88
N ALA A 84 -2.66 -1.43 -17.79
CA ALA A 84 -3.18 -0.49 -18.77
C ALA A 84 -2.36 0.80 -18.77
N ALA A 85 -2.11 1.36 -19.95
CA ALA A 85 -1.38 2.61 -20.07
C ALA A 85 -2.05 3.72 -19.25
N GLN A 86 -1.33 4.29 -18.31
CA GLN A 86 -1.82 5.45 -17.55
C GLN A 86 -1.69 6.70 -18.44
N GLY A 87 -2.82 7.22 -18.91
CA GLY A 87 -2.84 8.46 -19.66
C GLY A 87 -2.49 9.67 -18.81
N GLY A 88 -1.65 10.59 -19.32
CA GLY A 88 -1.48 11.95 -18.78
C GLY A 88 -0.15 12.31 -18.13
N GLY A 89 0.82 11.42 -18.02
CA GLY A 89 2.17 11.79 -17.55
C GLY A 89 2.97 12.52 -18.64
N LYS A 90 3.60 13.65 -18.30
CA LYS A 90 4.61 14.30 -19.16
C LYS A 90 5.92 13.52 -19.02
N GLY A 91 6.19 12.60 -19.92
CA GLY A 91 7.45 11.81 -19.94
C GLY A 91 7.32 10.54 -20.78
N PRO A 92 8.44 9.85 -21.09
CA PRO A 92 8.38 8.58 -21.76
C PRO A 92 7.59 7.56 -20.92
N ALA A 93 6.78 6.74 -21.58
CA ALA A 93 6.04 5.68 -20.91
C ALA A 93 7.02 4.74 -20.19
N PRO A 94 6.74 4.31 -18.95
CA PRO A 94 7.61 3.38 -18.24
C PRO A 94 7.70 2.06 -19.00
N LYS A 95 8.89 1.46 -19.01
CA LYS A 95 9.09 0.12 -19.56
C LYS A 95 8.22 -0.85 -18.77
N MET A 96 7.25 -1.47 -19.40
CA MET A 96 6.39 -2.49 -18.81
C MET A 96 6.83 -3.89 -19.25
N SER A 97 6.76 -4.86 -18.34
CA SER A 97 7.07 -6.27 -18.61
C SER A 97 6.32 -7.16 -17.62
N GLU A 98 6.13 -8.43 -17.99
CA GLU A 98 5.80 -9.46 -17.00
C GLU A 98 7.01 -9.80 -16.10
N ASP A 99 8.23 -9.66 -16.60
CA ASP A 99 9.45 -9.64 -15.79
C ASP A 99 9.53 -8.32 -15.02
N CYS A 100 8.86 -8.27 -13.86
CA CYS A 100 8.64 -7.06 -13.08
C CYS A 100 8.81 -7.22 -11.57
N LEU A 101 9.15 -8.43 -11.09
CA LEU A 101 9.24 -8.71 -9.65
C LEU A 101 10.55 -8.18 -9.07
N TYR A 102 10.61 -6.85 -8.99
CA TYR A 102 11.76 -6.09 -8.53
C TYR A 102 11.40 -5.25 -7.30
N LEU A 103 12.41 -5.02 -6.47
CA LEU A 103 12.35 -4.07 -5.35
C LEU A 103 13.50 -3.07 -5.41
N ASN A 104 13.35 -2.00 -4.64
CA ASN A 104 14.35 -0.95 -4.51
C ASN A 104 14.62 -0.71 -3.03
N VAL A 105 15.88 -0.41 -2.67
CA VAL A 105 16.29 -0.16 -1.29
C VAL A 105 16.90 1.23 -1.19
N PHE A 106 16.45 2.02 -0.21
CA PHE A 106 16.99 3.34 0.14
C PHE A 106 17.57 3.24 1.56
N THR A 107 18.83 3.58 1.73
CA THR A 107 19.51 3.48 3.03
C THR A 107 20.54 4.58 3.23
N ALA A 108 20.58 5.13 4.44
CA ALA A 108 21.68 5.97 4.91
C ALA A 108 22.53 5.22 5.97
N ALA A 109 22.48 3.87 5.98
CA ALA A 109 23.33 3.06 6.84
C ALA A 109 24.81 3.22 6.45
N THR A 110 25.69 3.18 7.44
CA THR A 110 27.14 3.30 7.24
C THR A 110 27.83 1.95 7.14
N LYS A 111 27.16 0.90 7.59
CA LYS A 111 27.63 -0.49 7.51
C LYS A 111 26.42 -1.44 7.46
N GLY A 112 26.65 -2.64 6.99
CA GLY A 112 25.73 -3.75 7.18
C GLY A 112 25.49 -3.98 8.67
N ASN A 113 24.29 -4.42 9.02
CA ASN A 113 23.91 -4.74 10.39
C ASN A 113 23.86 -3.52 11.36
N ASP A 114 23.59 -2.32 10.84
CA ASP A 114 23.31 -1.12 11.66
C ASP A 114 22.02 -1.26 12.47
N LYS A 115 21.20 -2.29 12.18
CA LYS A 115 19.90 -2.60 12.81
C LYS A 115 18.91 -1.45 12.77
N ARG A 116 18.84 -0.75 11.63
CA ARG A 116 17.85 0.29 11.41
C ARG A 116 16.45 -0.32 11.20
N PRO A 117 15.39 0.31 11.67
CA PRO A 117 14.03 -0.13 11.34
C PRO A 117 13.84 -0.14 9.81
N VAL A 118 13.05 -1.10 9.32
CA VAL A 118 12.79 -1.29 7.90
C VAL A 118 11.34 -0.98 7.60
N MET A 119 11.07 -0.21 6.55
CA MET A 119 9.72 0.06 6.05
C MET A 119 9.58 -0.47 4.63
N VAL A 120 8.59 -1.35 4.39
CA VAL A 120 8.32 -1.98 3.09
C VAL A 120 7.03 -1.42 2.51
N TRP A 121 7.13 -0.66 1.42
CA TRP A 121 6.01 -0.01 0.75
C TRP A 121 5.34 -0.92 -0.26
N ILE A 122 4.02 -1.04 -0.14
CA ILE A 122 3.13 -1.69 -1.11
C ILE A 122 2.29 -0.59 -1.77
N HIS A 123 2.53 -0.38 -3.08
CA HIS A 123 1.94 0.74 -3.81
C HIS A 123 0.42 0.59 -4.03
N PRO A 124 -0.32 1.72 -4.14
CA PRO A 124 -1.74 1.76 -4.51
C PRO A 124 -1.97 1.43 -5.99
N GLY A 125 -3.22 1.59 -6.44
CA GLY A 125 -3.60 1.51 -7.86
C GLY A 125 -4.68 0.48 -8.16
N GLY A 126 -5.52 0.11 -7.18
CA GLY A 126 -6.69 -0.76 -7.36
C GLY A 126 -6.33 -2.14 -7.89
N TYR A 127 -5.11 -2.63 -7.64
CA TYR A 127 -4.53 -3.84 -8.18
C TYR A 127 -4.39 -3.89 -9.71
N ASN A 128 -4.71 -2.81 -10.41
CA ASN A 128 -4.66 -2.72 -11.87
C ASN A 128 -3.52 -1.84 -12.38
N SER A 129 -2.92 -1.05 -11.50
CA SER A 129 -1.86 -0.11 -11.87
C SER A 129 -0.95 0.19 -10.68
N GLY A 130 0.18 0.87 -10.98
CA GLY A 130 1.13 1.29 -9.97
C GLY A 130 2.52 0.66 -10.14
N THR A 131 3.46 1.16 -9.35
CA THR A 131 4.85 0.68 -9.34
C THR A 131 5.56 1.17 -8.08
N GLY A 132 6.47 0.37 -7.54
CA GLY A 132 7.40 0.79 -6.50
C GLY A 132 8.48 1.77 -6.97
N ALA A 133 8.56 2.02 -8.28
CA ALA A 133 9.50 2.95 -8.91
C ALA A 133 8.91 4.36 -9.15
N SER A 134 7.71 4.66 -8.61
CA SER A 134 7.11 5.98 -8.76
C SER A 134 7.99 7.06 -8.13
N PRO A 135 8.19 8.22 -8.83
CA PRO A 135 8.90 9.36 -8.25
C PRO A 135 8.28 9.88 -6.94
N GLY A 136 6.98 9.62 -6.71
CA GLY A 136 6.29 9.95 -5.47
C GLY A 136 6.76 9.13 -4.27
N TYR A 137 7.44 8.00 -4.48
CA TYR A 137 7.91 7.07 -3.44
C TYR A 137 9.43 7.10 -3.28
N ASP A 138 10.04 8.28 -3.40
CA ASP A 138 11.45 8.46 -3.13
C ASP A 138 11.74 8.32 -1.62
N GLY A 139 12.44 7.26 -1.24
CA GLY A 139 12.71 6.89 0.15
C GLY A 139 13.82 7.67 0.83
N GLU A 140 14.47 8.61 0.16
CA GLU A 140 15.63 9.32 0.74
C GLU A 140 15.29 10.10 2.00
N SER A 141 14.11 10.73 2.05
CA SER A 141 13.66 11.46 3.23
C SER A 141 13.52 10.56 4.47
N PHE A 142 12.98 9.37 4.30
CA PHE A 142 12.94 8.34 5.35
C PHE A 142 14.32 7.81 5.71
N ALA A 143 15.17 7.54 4.71
CA ALA A 143 16.53 7.04 4.94
C ALA A 143 17.35 8.01 5.79
N LYS A 144 17.21 9.32 5.57
CA LYS A 144 17.84 10.38 6.38
C LYS A 144 17.32 10.42 7.82
N LYS A 145 16.10 9.97 8.07
CA LYS A 145 15.54 9.80 9.41
C LYS A 145 15.91 8.45 10.06
N GLY A 146 16.84 7.70 9.47
CA GLY A 146 17.39 6.47 10.06
C GLY A 146 16.64 5.19 9.75
N VAL A 147 15.75 5.19 8.77
CA VAL A 147 14.98 4.01 8.32
C VAL A 147 15.61 3.43 7.05
N VAL A 148 15.59 2.13 6.87
CA VAL A 148 15.82 1.49 5.57
C VAL A 148 14.47 1.32 4.89
N VAL A 149 14.29 1.93 3.70
CA VAL A 149 13.04 1.84 2.95
C VAL A 149 13.19 0.87 1.79
N VAL A 150 12.18 0.02 1.64
CA VAL A 150 12.05 -0.89 0.51
C VAL A 150 10.75 -0.60 -0.22
N THR A 151 10.81 -0.35 -1.54
CA THR A 151 9.61 -0.25 -2.38
C THR A 151 9.56 -1.46 -3.31
N ILE A 152 8.38 -2.07 -3.47
CA ILE A 152 8.23 -3.31 -4.22
C ILE A 152 7.27 -3.15 -5.39
N ASN A 153 7.49 -3.93 -6.45
CA ASN A 153 6.47 -4.24 -7.44
C ASN A 153 5.74 -5.54 -7.06
N TYR A 154 4.54 -5.74 -7.61
CA TYR A 154 3.79 -7.00 -7.58
C TYR A 154 2.93 -7.10 -8.83
N ARG A 155 2.61 -8.32 -9.28
CA ARG A 155 1.79 -8.54 -10.46
C ARG A 155 0.40 -7.91 -10.32
N LEU A 156 -0.12 -7.38 -11.43
CA LEU A 156 -1.33 -6.58 -11.48
C LEU A 156 -2.39 -7.20 -12.40
N GLY A 157 -3.63 -6.77 -12.19
CA GLY A 157 -4.76 -7.18 -13.02
C GLY A 157 -4.91 -8.70 -13.09
N ALA A 158 -5.33 -9.19 -14.22
CA ALA A 158 -5.47 -10.63 -14.45
C ALA A 158 -4.13 -11.39 -14.47
N LEU A 159 -2.97 -10.71 -14.50
CA LEU A 159 -1.66 -11.38 -14.35
C LEU A 159 -1.32 -11.63 -12.87
N GLY A 160 -1.93 -10.87 -11.95
CA GLY A 160 -1.72 -10.99 -10.50
C GLY A 160 -2.87 -11.64 -9.71
N PHE A 161 -4.07 -11.76 -10.32
CA PHE A 161 -5.28 -12.22 -9.64
C PHE A 161 -6.12 -13.16 -10.52
N PHE A 162 -5.49 -14.14 -11.15
CA PHE A 162 -6.15 -15.06 -12.06
C PHE A 162 -6.43 -16.41 -11.40
N SER A 163 -7.67 -16.89 -11.55
CA SER A 163 -8.08 -18.24 -11.17
C SER A 163 -8.63 -18.97 -12.38
N HIS A 164 -8.32 -20.24 -12.49
CA HIS A 164 -8.85 -21.15 -13.50
C HIS A 164 -8.81 -22.56 -12.92
N PRO A 165 -9.78 -23.46 -13.22
CA PRO A 165 -9.77 -24.83 -12.67
C PRO A 165 -8.49 -25.60 -12.94
N GLU A 166 -7.91 -25.46 -14.13
CA GLU A 166 -6.63 -26.10 -14.47
C GLU A 166 -5.46 -25.52 -13.67
N LEU A 167 -5.47 -24.19 -13.40
CA LEU A 167 -4.44 -23.55 -12.58
C LEU A 167 -4.53 -24.02 -11.12
N THR A 168 -5.75 -24.10 -10.58
CA THR A 168 -5.98 -24.67 -9.24
C THR A 168 -5.53 -26.14 -9.17
N LYS A 169 -5.79 -26.92 -10.22
CA LYS A 169 -5.36 -28.32 -10.30
C LYS A 169 -3.84 -28.47 -10.40
N GLU A 170 -3.17 -27.57 -11.11
CA GLU A 170 -1.71 -27.56 -11.29
C GLU A 170 -0.96 -27.18 -10.01
N SER A 171 -1.56 -26.36 -9.14
CA SER A 171 -0.88 -25.88 -7.94
C SER A 171 -0.78 -26.97 -6.87
N ASP A 172 0.36 -27.03 -6.15
CA ASP A 172 0.64 -28.06 -5.12
C ASP A 172 -0.39 -28.08 -3.99
N HIS A 173 -1.05 -26.96 -3.72
CA HIS A 173 -2.03 -26.81 -2.64
C HIS A 173 -3.44 -26.48 -3.14
N ARG A 174 -3.73 -26.67 -4.42
CA ARG A 174 -5.04 -26.42 -5.05
C ARG A 174 -5.57 -25.00 -4.83
N TRP A 175 -4.73 -24.01 -5.02
CA TRP A 175 -5.04 -22.59 -4.90
C TRP A 175 -4.93 -21.85 -6.23
N ALA A 176 -5.62 -20.71 -6.36
CA ALA A 176 -5.44 -19.74 -7.45
C ALA A 176 -6.02 -18.38 -7.05
N GLY A 177 -5.58 -17.30 -7.72
CA GLY A 177 -6.18 -15.98 -7.61
C GLY A 177 -5.44 -14.98 -6.72
N ASN A 178 -4.46 -15.43 -5.92
CA ASN A 178 -3.72 -14.57 -4.99
C ASN A 178 -2.24 -14.43 -5.36
N GLN A 179 -1.88 -14.53 -6.64
CA GLN A 179 -0.49 -14.47 -7.09
C GLN A 179 0.19 -13.17 -6.67
N ALA A 180 -0.52 -12.03 -6.75
CA ALA A 180 0.00 -10.73 -6.35
C ALA A 180 0.33 -10.64 -4.84
N PHE A 181 -0.48 -11.25 -3.98
CA PHE A 181 -0.19 -11.32 -2.54
C PHE A 181 0.99 -12.25 -2.24
N MET A 182 1.18 -13.29 -3.04
CA MET A 182 2.36 -14.14 -2.93
C MET A 182 3.62 -13.43 -3.39
N ASP A 183 3.53 -12.52 -4.38
CA ASP A 183 4.65 -11.66 -4.77
C ASP A 183 5.06 -10.73 -3.61
N GLN A 184 4.08 -10.15 -2.92
CA GLN A 184 4.32 -9.33 -1.74
C GLN A 184 4.92 -10.14 -0.58
N GLN A 185 4.45 -11.37 -0.36
CA GLN A 185 5.05 -12.32 0.58
C GLN A 185 6.52 -12.59 0.22
N ALA A 186 6.81 -12.90 -1.06
CA ALA A 186 8.17 -13.18 -1.50
C ALA A 186 9.11 -11.98 -1.33
N ALA A 187 8.63 -10.76 -1.56
CA ALA A 187 9.39 -9.54 -1.29
C ALA A 187 9.70 -9.38 0.20
N LEU A 188 8.75 -9.65 1.09
CA LEU A 188 8.96 -9.64 2.54
C LEU A 188 9.93 -10.76 2.99
N GLU A 189 9.87 -11.92 2.36
CA GLU A 189 10.84 -13.01 2.59
C GLU A 189 12.25 -12.62 2.13
N TRP A 190 12.36 -11.91 1.00
CA TRP A 190 13.62 -11.34 0.54
C TRP A 190 14.17 -10.33 1.56
N VAL A 191 13.33 -9.43 2.08
CA VAL A 191 13.70 -8.47 3.15
C VAL A 191 14.22 -9.22 4.36
N LYS A 192 13.51 -10.24 4.84
CA LYS A 192 13.92 -11.06 5.98
C LYS A 192 15.32 -11.69 5.81
N LYS A 193 15.66 -12.10 4.59
CA LYS A 193 16.94 -12.76 4.28
C LYS A 193 18.08 -11.77 4.08
N ASN A 194 17.81 -10.61 3.48
CA ASN A 194 18.88 -9.79 2.88
C ASN A 194 19.03 -8.40 3.51
N ILE A 195 18.01 -7.85 4.17
CA ILE A 195 18.01 -6.43 4.51
C ILE A 195 19.08 -6.02 5.53
N SER A 196 19.58 -6.96 6.33
CA SER A 196 20.72 -6.70 7.24
C SER A 196 21.98 -6.28 6.50
N ALA A 197 22.19 -6.78 5.27
CA ALA A 197 23.31 -6.37 4.44
C ALA A 197 23.21 -4.90 3.97
N PHE A 198 22.03 -4.32 4.01
CA PHE A 198 21.75 -2.92 3.71
C PHE A 198 21.59 -2.05 4.98
N GLY A 199 21.97 -2.59 6.15
CA GLY A 199 21.89 -1.93 7.45
C GLY A 199 20.53 -1.98 8.14
N GLY A 200 19.55 -2.69 7.58
CA GLY A 200 18.21 -2.87 8.17
C GLY A 200 18.17 -4.00 9.19
N ASP A 201 17.19 -3.94 10.10
CA ASP A 201 16.89 -5.01 11.06
C ASP A 201 15.76 -5.90 10.53
N PRO A 202 16.03 -7.16 10.14
CA PRO A 202 14.98 -8.09 9.72
C PRO A 202 14.00 -8.46 10.87
N GLY A 203 14.37 -8.16 12.13
CA GLY A 203 13.52 -8.29 13.31
C GLY A 203 12.67 -7.05 13.61
N ASN A 204 12.76 -5.98 12.80
CA ASN A 204 11.97 -4.76 12.96
C ASN A 204 11.49 -4.22 11.60
N VAL A 205 10.54 -4.91 11.00
CA VAL A 205 9.98 -4.62 9.67
C VAL A 205 8.56 -4.11 9.80
N THR A 206 8.28 -2.95 9.22
CA THR A 206 6.95 -2.36 9.09
C THR A 206 6.48 -2.48 7.63
N ALA A 207 5.39 -3.21 7.38
CA ALA A 207 4.72 -3.19 6.07
C ALA A 207 3.73 -2.02 6.04
N PHE A 208 3.83 -1.16 5.00
CA PHE A 208 2.94 -0.01 4.89
C PHE A 208 2.47 0.20 3.45
N GLY A 209 1.29 0.80 3.29
CA GLY A 209 0.71 1.03 1.97
C GLY A 209 -0.60 1.79 2.00
N ASN A 210 -0.95 2.33 0.83
CA ASN A 210 -2.16 3.11 0.63
C ASN A 210 -3.13 2.38 -0.32
N SER A 211 -4.45 2.58 -0.13
CA SER A 211 -5.48 2.08 -1.05
C SER A 211 -5.38 0.56 -1.27
N ALA A 212 -5.18 0.08 -2.49
CA ALA A 212 -4.93 -1.33 -2.79
C ALA A 212 -3.72 -1.90 -2.02
N GLY A 213 -2.68 -1.10 -1.77
CA GLY A 213 -1.55 -1.48 -0.92
C GLY A 213 -1.97 -1.67 0.54
N ALA A 214 -2.82 -0.80 1.06
CA ALA A 214 -3.40 -0.94 2.40
C ALA A 214 -4.32 -2.16 2.51
N THR A 215 -5.14 -2.41 1.49
CA THR A 215 -5.96 -3.63 1.41
C THR A 215 -5.08 -4.89 1.30
N SER A 216 -3.95 -4.81 0.61
CA SER A 216 -2.94 -5.88 0.59
C SER A 216 -2.43 -6.18 2.00
N ILE A 217 -2.08 -5.15 2.78
CA ILE A 217 -1.64 -5.32 4.18
C ILE A 217 -2.72 -6.01 5.01
N GLY A 218 -4.00 -5.67 4.84
CA GLY A 218 -5.09 -6.37 5.49
C GLY A 218 -5.12 -7.87 5.18
N ASN A 219 -4.91 -8.24 3.91
CA ASN A 219 -4.87 -9.64 3.48
C ASN A 219 -3.59 -10.36 3.92
N LEU A 220 -2.44 -9.65 3.97
CA LEU A 220 -1.21 -10.18 4.57
C LEU A 220 -1.41 -10.44 6.07
N VAL A 221 -2.06 -9.53 6.80
CA VAL A 221 -2.36 -9.71 8.23
C VAL A 221 -3.34 -10.85 8.47
N ALA A 222 -4.30 -11.08 7.57
CA ALA A 222 -5.22 -12.22 7.63
C ALA A 222 -4.53 -13.56 7.29
N SER A 223 -3.45 -13.55 6.51
CA SER A 223 -2.80 -14.76 6.05
C SER A 223 -1.86 -15.37 7.09
N PRO A 224 -2.01 -16.66 7.45
CA PRO A 224 -1.05 -17.33 8.34
C PRO A 224 0.34 -17.49 7.70
N ARG A 225 0.44 -17.40 6.36
CA ARG A 225 1.66 -17.60 5.60
C ARG A 225 2.67 -16.47 5.76
N THR A 226 2.22 -15.28 6.18
CA THR A 226 3.08 -14.10 6.33
C THR A 226 3.49 -13.82 7.76
N LYS A 227 3.12 -14.72 8.68
CA LYS A 227 3.48 -14.61 10.11
C LYS A 227 4.99 -14.51 10.31
N GLY A 228 5.43 -13.45 11.00
CA GLY A 228 6.86 -13.20 11.29
C GLY A 228 7.67 -12.70 10.11
N LEU A 229 7.02 -12.18 9.06
CA LEU A 229 7.67 -11.45 7.97
C LEU A 229 7.67 -9.93 8.20
N TYR A 230 6.81 -9.44 9.05
CA TYR A 230 6.72 -8.04 9.51
C TYR A 230 6.35 -8.03 11.00
N HIS A 231 6.60 -6.89 11.65
CA HIS A 231 6.47 -6.68 13.09
C HIS A 231 5.48 -5.57 13.42
N HIS A 232 5.26 -4.65 12.46
CA HIS A 232 4.29 -3.56 12.53
C HIS A 232 3.62 -3.39 11.17
N VAL A 233 2.43 -2.80 11.14
CA VAL A 233 1.75 -2.47 9.89
C VAL A 233 1.18 -1.05 9.93
N ILE A 234 1.18 -0.38 8.76
CA ILE A 234 0.48 0.90 8.57
C ILE A 234 -0.41 0.78 7.35
N SER A 235 -1.71 1.02 7.55
CA SER A 235 -2.71 0.91 6.50
C SER A 235 -3.38 2.26 6.25
N GLU A 236 -3.24 2.77 5.03
CA GLU A 236 -3.67 4.10 4.63
C GLU A 236 -4.83 3.98 3.63
N SER A 237 -6.05 4.29 4.06
CA SER A 237 -7.24 4.31 3.19
C SER A 237 -7.53 2.99 2.47
N GLY A 238 -7.48 1.87 3.18
CA GLY A 238 -7.83 0.55 2.65
C GLY A 238 -7.73 -0.56 3.69
N ALA A 239 -8.60 -1.53 3.61
CA ALA A 239 -8.70 -2.61 4.57
C ALA A 239 -9.13 -3.95 3.93
N TRP A 240 -9.02 -4.99 4.69
CA TRP A 240 -9.34 -6.38 4.36
C TRP A 240 -10.83 -6.66 4.13
N LEU A 241 -11.71 -5.89 4.74
CA LEU A 241 -13.15 -5.97 4.43
C LEU A 241 -13.34 -5.55 2.98
N GLY A 242 -14.00 -6.39 2.19
CA GLY A 242 -14.37 -6.07 0.84
C GLY A 242 -15.16 -4.76 0.81
N LEU A 243 -14.48 -3.68 0.43
CA LEU A 243 -15.14 -2.46 0.05
C LEU A 243 -16.04 -2.76 -1.15
N SER A 244 -17.09 -1.96 -1.33
CA SER A 244 -17.99 -2.07 -2.49
C SER A 244 -17.27 -2.17 -3.84
N ILE A 245 -16.04 -1.69 -3.90
CA ILE A 245 -15.20 -1.63 -5.10
C ILE A 245 -14.26 -2.84 -5.30
N ALA A 246 -14.00 -3.64 -4.26
CA ALA A 246 -13.08 -4.78 -4.32
C ALA A 246 -13.52 -5.91 -3.37
N PRO A 247 -14.62 -6.60 -3.66
CA PRO A 247 -15.12 -7.66 -2.79
C PRO A 247 -14.17 -8.86 -2.75
N VAL A 248 -14.08 -9.50 -1.60
CA VAL A 248 -13.42 -10.80 -1.46
C VAL A 248 -14.24 -11.86 -2.19
N ARG A 249 -13.61 -12.66 -3.04
CA ARG A 249 -14.27 -13.63 -3.90
C ARG A 249 -14.07 -15.06 -3.39
N LYS A 250 -15.05 -15.92 -3.61
CA LYS A 250 -14.87 -17.39 -3.46
C LYS A 250 -14.04 -17.91 -4.64
N LEU A 251 -13.24 -18.94 -4.41
CA LEU A 251 -12.42 -19.54 -5.47
C LEU A 251 -13.26 -20.01 -6.67
N ALA A 252 -14.39 -20.65 -6.43
CA ALA A 252 -15.27 -21.11 -7.51
C ALA A 252 -15.77 -19.96 -8.41
N ASP A 253 -16.14 -18.81 -7.81
CA ASP A 253 -16.58 -17.64 -8.58
C ASP A 253 -15.41 -17.01 -9.36
N ALA A 254 -14.22 -17.01 -8.78
CA ALA A 254 -13.00 -16.53 -9.43
C ALA A 254 -12.59 -17.46 -10.60
N GLU A 255 -12.73 -18.77 -10.46
CA GLU A 255 -12.50 -19.75 -11.55
C GLU A 255 -13.48 -19.56 -12.70
N GLN A 256 -14.77 -19.30 -12.41
CA GLN A 256 -15.75 -18.99 -13.46
C GLN A 256 -15.37 -17.71 -14.22
N ASN A 257 -14.85 -16.69 -13.56
CA ASN A 257 -14.32 -15.50 -14.23
C ASN A 257 -13.12 -15.84 -15.13
N GLY A 258 -12.25 -16.74 -14.70
CA GLY A 258 -11.13 -17.22 -15.52
C GLY A 258 -11.57 -17.97 -16.77
N ILE A 259 -12.58 -18.85 -16.67
CA ILE A 259 -13.19 -19.52 -17.81
C ILE A 259 -13.74 -18.49 -18.81
N LYS A 260 -14.53 -17.51 -18.35
CA LYS A 260 -15.06 -16.43 -19.20
C LYS A 260 -13.96 -15.58 -19.85
N THR A 261 -12.83 -15.38 -19.15
CA THR A 261 -11.65 -14.74 -19.73
C THR A 261 -11.10 -15.59 -20.88
N GLY A 262 -10.97 -16.89 -20.67
CA GLY A 262 -10.55 -17.84 -21.71
C GLY A 262 -11.47 -17.84 -22.94
N GLU A 263 -12.79 -17.88 -22.71
CA GLU A 263 -13.77 -17.77 -23.78
C GLU A 263 -13.61 -16.48 -24.60
N SER A 264 -13.40 -15.34 -23.92
CA SER A 264 -13.17 -14.05 -24.58
C SER A 264 -11.89 -14.03 -25.44
N LEU A 265 -10.87 -14.78 -25.05
CA LEU A 265 -9.57 -14.92 -25.72
C LEU A 265 -9.52 -16.11 -26.69
N ARG A 266 -10.59 -16.89 -26.80
CA ARG A 266 -10.62 -18.15 -27.56
C ARG A 266 -9.51 -19.11 -27.14
N ALA A 267 -9.23 -19.16 -25.85
CA ALA A 267 -8.22 -20.01 -25.21
C ALA A 267 -8.91 -20.87 -24.14
N ALA A 268 -9.13 -22.13 -24.44
CA ALA A 268 -9.90 -23.04 -23.60
C ALA A 268 -9.06 -23.70 -22.50
N THR A 269 -7.76 -23.83 -22.72
CA THR A 269 -6.82 -24.49 -21.81
C THR A 269 -5.87 -23.49 -21.16
N LEU A 270 -5.30 -23.86 -20.02
CA LEU A 270 -4.29 -23.05 -19.33
C LEU A 270 -3.04 -22.82 -20.22
N ALA A 271 -2.68 -23.81 -21.03
CA ALA A 271 -1.55 -23.68 -21.98
C ALA A 271 -1.82 -22.61 -23.05
N GLU A 272 -3.03 -22.63 -23.64
CA GLU A 272 -3.45 -21.61 -24.60
C GLU A 272 -3.55 -20.23 -23.96
N LEU A 273 -4.03 -20.13 -22.73
CA LEU A 273 -4.07 -18.88 -21.96
C LEU A 273 -2.65 -18.35 -21.69
N ARG A 274 -1.70 -19.22 -21.34
CA ARG A 274 -0.29 -18.84 -21.14
C ARG A 274 0.38 -18.35 -22.43
N ALA A 275 -0.08 -18.80 -23.57
CA ALA A 275 0.41 -18.37 -24.89
C ALA A 275 -0.14 -16.99 -25.32
N GLN A 276 -1.20 -16.48 -24.69
CA GLN A 276 -1.78 -15.19 -25.04
C GLN A 276 -0.85 -14.01 -24.69
N PRO A 277 -0.86 -12.94 -25.48
CA PRO A 277 -0.17 -11.71 -25.12
C PRO A 277 -0.67 -11.14 -23.77
N ALA A 278 0.25 -10.69 -22.94
CA ALA A 278 -0.09 -10.15 -21.62
C ALA A 278 -1.10 -8.98 -21.68
N ALA A 279 -1.00 -8.13 -22.70
CA ALA A 279 -1.93 -7.01 -22.90
C ALA A 279 -3.37 -7.49 -23.15
N GLU A 280 -3.55 -8.56 -23.92
CA GLU A 280 -4.88 -9.14 -24.20
C GLU A 280 -5.47 -9.78 -22.95
N ILE A 281 -4.65 -10.47 -22.16
CA ILE A 281 -5.05 -11.03 -20.86
C ILE A 281 -5.55 -9.92 -19.92
N LEU A 282 -4.84 -8.79 -19.84
CA LEU A 282 -5.24 -7.66 -19.00
C LEU A 282 -6.56 -7.04 -19.47
N MET A 283 -6.78 -6.93 -20.76
CA MET A 283 -8.04 -6.37 -21.31
C MET A 283 -9.22 -7.33 -21.13
N ALA A 284 -9.02 -8.63 -21.32
CA ALA A 284 -10.06 -9.64 -21.19
C ALA A 284 -10.33 -10.06 -19.73
N GLY A 285 -9.36 -9.84 -18.84
CA GLY A 285 -9.38 -10.30 -17.46
C GLY A 285 -10.56 -9.76 -16.67
N ARG A 286 -11.16 -10.64 -15.88
CA ARG A 286 -12.35 -10.34 -15.08
C ARG A 286 -12.09 -10.56 -13.60
N GLY A 287 -12.39 -9.51 -12.82
CA GLY A 287 -12.26 -9.53 -11.36
C GLY A 287 -10.81 -9.53 -10.89
N VAL A 288 -10.45 -8.53 -10.14
CA VAL A 288 -9.18 -8.40 -9.42
C VAL A 288 -9.44 -8.31 -7.93
N GLY A 289 -8.45 -8.64 -7.12
CA GLY A 289 -8.53 -8.58 -5.68
C GLY A 289 -8.57 -9.95 -5.02
N PRO A 290 -8.74 -10.00 -3.69
CA PRO A 290 -8.53 -11.19 -2.89
C PRO A 290 -9.50 -12.33 -3.22
N VAL A 291 -9.00 -13.56 -3.11
CA VAL A 291 -9.77 -14.80 -3.30
C VAL A 291 -9.60 -15.67 -2.06
N ILE A 292 -10.70 -16.20 -1.53
CA ILE A 292 -10.67 -17.24 -0.50
C ILE A 292 -10.24 -18.53 -1.19
N ASP A 293 -8.94 -18.76 -1.24
CA ASP A 293 -8.31 -19.84 -2.01
C ASP A 293 -7.97 -21.09 -1.17
N GLY A 294 -8.22 -21.02 0.15
CA GLY A 294 -7.90 -22.09 1.06
C GLY A 294 -6.41 -22.22 1.42
N TYR A 295 -5.55 -21.42 0.83
CA TYR A 295 -4.09 -21.50 0.99
C TYR A 295 -3.45 -20.19 1.46
N PHE A 296 -3.51 -19.13 0.66
CA PHE A 296 -3.07 -17.79 1.08
C PHE A 296 -4.10 -17.17 2.03
N LEU A 297 -5.36 -17.19 1.65
CA LEU A 297 -6.51 -16.84 2.48
C LEU A 297 -7.33 -18.11 2.76
N PRO A 298 -7.12 -18.77 3.89
CA PRO A 298 -7.80 -20.04 4.22
C PRO A 298 -9.31 -19.87 4.46
N LYS A 299 -9.73 -18.64 4.84
CA LYS A 299 -11.11 -18.23 5.12
C LYS A 299 -11.33 -16.80 4.65
N ASP A 300 -12.57 -16.35 4.73
CA ASP A 300 -12.89 -14.93 4.57
C ASP A 300 -12.09 -14.09 5.58
N PRO A 301 -11.34 -13.07 5.15
CA PRO A 301 -10.66 -12.16 6.07
C PRO A 301 -11.56 -11.60 7.16
N ALA A 302 -12.84 -11.32 6.85
CA ALA A 302 -13.80 -10.85 7.84
C ALA A 302 -14.01 -11.87 8.98
N GLU A 303 -14.07 -13.16 8.66
CA GLU A 303 -14.16 -14.24 9.64
C GLU A 303 -12.87 -14.35 10.46
N ILE A 304 -11.70 -14.28 9.79
CA ILE A 304 -10.40 -14.36 10.45
C ILE A 304 -10.26 -13.26 11.51
N PHE A 305 -10.57 -12.01 11.15
CA PHE A 305 -10.49 -10.88 12.07
C PHE A 305 -11.55 -10.93 13.17
N ALA A 306 -12.79 -11.34 12.87
CA ALA A 306 -13.85 -11.48 13.87
C ALA A 306 -13.50 -12.51 14.95
N ARG A 307 -12.75 -13.55 14.58
CA ARG A 307 -12.28 -14.62 15.49
C ARG A 307 -10.95 -14.30 16.17
N GLY A 308 -10.28 -13.20 15.81
CA GLY A 308 -8.95 -12.86 16.32
C GLY A 308 -7.86 -13.82 15.83
N GLU A 309 -8.05 -14.47 14.70
CA GLU A 309 -7.09 -15.43 14.10
C GLU A 309 -6.01 -14.72 13.23
N GLN A 310 -6.12 -13.40 12.99
CA GLN A 310 -5.17 -12.61 12.24
C GLN A 310 -3.79 -12.52 12.92
N ASN A 311 -2.76 -12.14 12.17
CA ASN A 311 -1.45 -11.87 12.74
C ASN A 311 -1.53 -10.68 13.73
N HIS A 312 -1.10 -10.91 14.95
CA HIS A 312 -1.15 -9.94 16.05
C HIS A 312 0.08 -9.04 16.00
N VAL A 313 -0.07 -7.86 15.40
CA VAL A 313 0.98 -6.84 15.28
C VAL A 313 0.42 -5.45 15.59
N PRO A 314 1.22 -4.55 16.16
CA PRO A 314 0.85 -3.14 16.29
C PRO A 314 0.52 -2.52 14.94
N MET A 315 -0.43 -1.56 14.92
CA MET A 315 -0.83 -0.90 13.69
C MET A 315 -1.10 0.59 13.84
N ILE A 316 -0.83 1.34 12.76
CA ILE A 316 -1.49 2.60 12.46
C ILE A 316 -2.49 2.36 11.33
N GLY A 317 -3.71 2.85 11.48
CA GLY A 317 -4.72 2.80 10.44
C GLY A 317 -5.50 4.11 10.36
N GLY A 318 -5.96 4.47 9.16
CA GLY A 318 -6.76 5.68 9.00
C GLY A 318 -7.15 5.95 7.56
N SER A 319 -7.83 7.07 7.37
CA SER A 319 -8.39 7.50 6.09
C SER A 319 -8.43 9.01 5.97
N ASN A 320 -8.86 9.51 4.82
CA ASN A 320 -8.84 10.93 4.48
C ASN A 320 -10.25 11.55 4.49
N LYS A 321 -10.33 12.85 4.68
CA LYS A 321 -11.57 13.63 4.71
C LYS A 321 -12.35 13.56 3.40
N ASP A 322 -11.66 13.50 2.27
CA ASP A 322 -12.25 13.59 0.95
C ASP A 322 -12.03 12.29 0.12
N GLU A 323 -12.18 11.13 0.78
CA GLU A 323 -12.02 9.80 0.16
C GLU A 323 -12.91 9.60 -1.07
N GLY A 324 -14.09 10.17 -1.08
CA GLY A 324 -15.04 10.10 -2.20
C GLY A 324 -14.50 10.67 -3.51
N THR A 325 -13.41 11.47 -3.50
CA THR A 325 -12.70 11.91 -4.71
C THR A 325 -12.14 10.75 -5.54
N PHE A 326 -12.19 9.54 -5.03
CA PHE A 326 -11.99 8.31 -5.79
C PHE A 326 -12.96 8.22 -6.98
N PHE A 327 -14.22 8.64 -6.80
CA PHE A 327 -15.21 8.71 -7.88
C PHE A 327 -15.04 10.01 -8.66
N ARG A 328 -14.63 9.92 -9.90
CA ARG A 328 -14.29 11.07 -10.74
C ARG A 328 -15.45 11.57 -11.61
N GLN A 329 -16.59 10.87 -11.58
CA GLN A 329 -17.74 11.17 -12.41
C GLN A 329 -19.00 11.31 -11.56
N PRO A 330 -19.91 12.24 -11.91
CA PRO A 330 -21.20 12.33 -11.25
C PRO A 330 -22.05 11.07 -11.50
N ILE A 331 -22.98 10.82 -10.60
CA ILE A 331 -23.96 9.75 -10.73
C ILE A 331 -25.36 10.35 -10.75
N THR A 332 -26.28 9.79 -11.54
CA THR A 332 -27.67 10.20 -11.52
C THR A 332 -28.40 9.69 -10.26
N ALA A 333 -29.45 10.40 -9.85
CA ALA A 333 -30.28 10.00 -8.71
C ALA A 333 -30.89 8.59 -8.90
N GLU A 334 -31.26 8.23 -10.13
CA GLU A 334 -31.76 6.90 -10.47
C GLU A 334 -30.67 5.84 -10.31
N ALA A 335 -29.50 6.03 -10.92
CA ALA A 335 -28.39 5.09 -10.84
C ALA A 335 -27.89 4.91 -9.39
N TRP A 336 -27.93 5.98 -8.58
CA TRP A 336 -27.58 5.88 -7.16
C TRP A 336 -28.59 5.01 -6.41
N LYS A 337 -29.90 5.27 -6.56
CA LYS A 337 -30.97 4.47 -5.95
C LYS A 337 -30.87 3.00 -6.35
N ASP A 338 -30.61 2.72 -7.61
CA ASP A 338 -30.44 1.37 -8.12
C ASP A 338 -29.22 0.67 -7.48
N SER A 339 -28.09 1.35 -7.40
CA SER A 339 -26.88 0.81 -6.78
C SER A 339 -27.08 0.50 -5.30
N VAL A 340 -27.74 1.41 -4.57
CA VAL A 340 -28.08 1.25 -3.15
C VAL A 340 -29.05 0.08 -2.96
N THR A 341 -30.08 -0.02 -3.79
CA THR A 341 -31.07 -1.11 -3.72
C THR A 341 -30.41 -2.47 -3.97
N LYS A 342 -29.55 -2.57 -4.97
CA LYS A 342 -28.81 -3.80 -5.27
C LYS A 342 -27.89 -4.22 -4.11
N ARG A 343 -27.25 -3.26 -3.47
CA ARG A 343 -26.29 -3.53 -2.40
C ARG A 343 -26.95 -3.82 -1.06
N PHE A 344 -27.88 -3.01 -0.65
CA PHE A 344 -28.43 -3.01 0.71
C PHE A 344 -29.82 -3.67 0.85
N ALA A 345 -30.45 -4.01 -0.27
CA ALA A 345 -31.73 -4.72 -0.32
C ALA A 345 -32.78 -4.13 0.67
N VAL A 346 -33.20 -4.90 1.67
CA VAL A 346 -34.19 -4.47 2.67
C VAL A 346 -33.75 -3.27 3.52
N GLN A 347 -32.48 -2.93 3.54
CA GLN A 347 -31.95 -1.77 4.27
C GLN A 347 -31.75 -0.52 3.37
N ALA A 348 -32.07 -0.63 2.07
CA ALA A 348 -31.87 0.44 1.10
C ALA A 348 -32.58 1.76 1.49
N GLU A 349 -33.81 1.68 2.00
CA GLU A 349 -34.53 2.87 2.46
C GLU A 349 -33.86 3.57 3.62
N ALA A 350 -33.36 2.81 4.61
CA ALA A 350 -32.63 3.36 5.75
C ALA A 350 -31.32 4.01 5.30
N TYR A 351 -30.63 3.40 4.32
CA TYR A 351 -29.41 3.97 3.76
C TYR A 351 -29.68 5.26 2.97
N LEU A 352 -30.73 5.31 2.16
CA LEU A 352 -31.12 6.51 1.40
C LEU A 352 -31.59 7.67 2.29
N LYS A 353 -31.99 7.43 3.54
CA LYS A 353 -32.22 8.49 4.53
C LYS A 353 -30.91 9.15 5.00
N LEU A 354 -29.81 8.38 5.03
CA LEU A 354 -28.47 8.88 5.38
C LEU A 354 -27.74 9.50 4.19
N TYR A 355 -28.01 8.99 3.00
CA TYR A 355 -27.39 9.37 1.72
C TYR A 355 -28.46 9.59 0.64
N PRO A 356 -29.16 10.73 0.69
CA PRO A 356 -30.33 10.98 -0.14
C PRO A 356 -30.01 11.15 -1.63
N ALA A 357 -31.05 11.02 -2.48
CA ALA A 357 -30.98 11.11 -3.92
C ALA A 357 -32.19 11.85 -4.50
N GLY A 358 -32.48 13.05 -4.03
CA GLY A 358 -33.54 13.91 -4.52
C GLY A 358 -33.20 14.61 -5.84
N SER A 359 -31.89 14.72 -6.16
CA SER A 359 -31.36 15.22 -7.43
C SER A 359 -30.03 14.52 -7.77
N ASP A 360 -29.55 14.68 -9.00
CA ASP A 360 -28.25 14.12 -9.43
C ASP A 360 -27.08 14.71 -8.64
N ASP A 361 -27.13 16.01 -8.34
CA ASP A 361 -26.13 16.66 -7.50
C ASP A 361 -26.12 16.11 -6.06
N GLU A 362 -27.29 15.86 -5.51
CA GLU A 362 -27.42 15.28 -4.18
C GLU A 362 -26.94 13.81 -4.16
N ALA A 363 -27.34 13.03 -5.16
CA ALA A 363 -26.88 11.65 -5.34
C ALA A 363 -25.36 11.56 -5.47
N THR A 364 -24.76 12.48 -6.21
CA THR A 364 -23.32 12.56 -6.36
C THR A 364 -22.61 12.86 -5.04
N ARG A 365 -23.11 13.83 -4.26
CA ARG A 365 -22.59 14.10 -2.92
C ARG A 365 -22.77 12.91 -2.00
N SER A 366 -23.92 12.25 -2.07
CA SER A 366 -24.23 11.04 -1.29
C SER A 366 -23.29 9.88 -1.60
N GLN A 367 -22.99 9.63 -2.88
CA GLN A 367 -22.00 8.64 -3.29
C GLN A 367 -20.63 8.96 -2.70
N PHE A 368 -20.21 10.20 -2.80
CA PHE A 368 -18.94 10.68 -2.27
C PHE A 368 -18.86 10.51 -0.76
N ASP A 369 -19.85 11.02 -0.02
CA ASP A 369 -19.90 10.94 1.43
C ASP A 369 -19.99 9.50 1.93
N SER A 370 -20.78 8.66 1.25
CA SER A 370 -20.95 7.28 1.65
C SER A 370 -19.67 6.46 1.55
N PHE A 371 -18.87 6.68 0.53
CA PHE A 371 -17.58 6.00 0.39
C PHE A 371 -16.57 6.45 1.45
N ARG A 372 -16.52 7.77 1.74
CA ARG A 372 -15.72 8.30 2.85
C ARG A 372 -16.10 7.62 4.17
N ASP A 373 -17.40 7.60 4.47
CA ASP A 373 -17.90 7.11 5.76
C ASP A 373 -17.75 5.59 5.90
N GLU A 374 -17.92 4.84 4.80
CA GLU A 374 -17.63 3.41 4.75
C GLU A 374 -16.14 3.13 5.05
N LEU A 375 -15.25 3.87 4.40
CA LEU A 375 -13.82 3.69 4.58
C LEU A 375 -13.37 4.07 5.99
N ASN A 376 -13.92 5.16 6.54
CA ASN A 376 -13.71 5.54 7.94
C ASN A 376 -14.14 4.43 8.90
N TRP A 377 -15.33 3.84 8.67
CA TRP A 377 -15.82 2.74 9.49
C TRP A 377 -14.90 1.52 9.38
N VAL A 378 -14.52 1.13 8.17
CA VAL A 378 -13.65 -0.04 7.95
C VAL A 378 -12.31 0.14 8.65
N MET A 379 -11.69 1.31 8.56
CA MET A 379 -10.40 1.59 9.20
C MET A 379 -10.50 1.60 10.72
N SER A 380 -11.50 2.27 11.28
CA SER A 380 -11.73 2.28 12.74
C SER A 380 -12.05 0.89 13.29
N ASN A 381 -12.84 0.09 12.54
CA ASN A 381 -13.15 -1.28 12.91
C ASN A 381 -11.88 -2.16 12.93
N TRP A 382 -10.99 -2.01 11.96
CA TRP A 382 -9.74 -2.77 11.97
C TRP A 382 -8.85 -2.41 13.16
N VAL A 383 -8.66 -1.10 13.41
CA VAL A 383 -7.93 -0.63 14.60
C VAL A 383 -8.53 -1.21 15.88
N ARG A 384 -9.87 -1.20 16.01
CA ARG A 384 -10.61 -1.82 17.12
C ARG A 384 -10.32 -3.31 17.26
N LEU A 385 -10.33 -4.07 16.17
CA LEU A 385 -10.09 -5.51 16.18
C LEU A 385 -8.64 -5.83 16.57
N GLN A 386 -7.65 -5.06 16.15
CA GLN A 386 -6.26 -5.21 16.58
C GLN A 386 -6.11 -4.90 18.08
N THR A 387 -6.80 -3.87 18.58
CA THR A 387 -6.81 -3.57 20.02
C THR A 387 -7.45 -4.71 20.82
N LYS A 388 -8.57 -5.27 20.34
CA LYS A 388 -9.20 -6.46 20.96
C LYS A 388 -8.27 -7.69 20.96
N ALA A 389 -7.41 -7.81 19.96
CA ALA A 389 -6.38 -8.85 19.89
C ALA A 389 -5.16 -8.55 20.78
N GLY A 390 -5.22 -7.53 21.64
CA GLY A 390 -4.16 -7.17 22.59
C GLY A 390 -3.02 -6.38 22.00
N GLN A 391 -3.17 -5.83 20.78
CA GLN A 391 -2.13 -5.06 20.12
C GLN A 391 -2.33 -3.56 20.31
N LYS A 392 -1.21 -2.79 20.33
CA LYS A 392 -1.30 -1.34 20.23
C LYS A 392 -1.76 -0.96 18.83
N ALA A 393 -2.85 -0.20 18.73
CA ALA A 393 -3.36 0.28 17.47
C ALA A 393 -3.71 1.77 17.57
N TYR A 394 -3.45 2.51 16.51
CA TYR A 394 -3.57 3.96 16.46
C TYR A 394 -4.42 4.35 15.26
N LEU A 395 -5.42 5.21 15.49
CA LEU A 395 -6.35 5.66 14.45
C LEU A 395 -6.05 7.10 14.06
N TYR A 396 -5.92 7.37 12.73
CA TYR A 396 -5.81 8.74 12.23
C TYR A 396 -6.96 9.11 11.30
N TYR A 397 -7.14 10.42 11.11
CA TYR A 397 -8.00 11.01 10.10
C TYR A 397 -7.27 12.19 9.45
N PHE A 398 -6.91 12.06 8.17
CA PHE A 398 -6.15 13.07 7.44
C PHE A 398 -7.09 14.12 6.84
N THR A 399 -6.84 15.41 7.16
CA THR A 399 -7.72 16.52 6.77
C THR A 399 -6.99 17.67 6.10
N HIS A 400 -5.65 17.63 6.00
CA HIS A 400 -4.89 18.73 5.39
C HIS A 400 -5.15 18.82 3.89
N GLU A 401 -5.44 20.05 3.42
CA GLU A 401 -5.68 20.35 2.02
C GLU A 401 -4.43 21.01 1.40
N PRO A 402 -3.77 20.34 0.42
CA PRO A 402 -2.62 20.91 -0.25
C PRO A 402 -3.02 22.13 -1.09
N PRO A 403 -2.10 23.07 -1.41
CA PRO A 403 -2.41 24.17 -2.33
C PRO A 403 -2.72 23.62 -3.73
N GLY A 404 -3.73 24.18 -4.41
CA GLY A 404 -4.08 23.74 -5.75
C GLY A 404 -5.50 24.11 -6.15
N PRO A 405 -5.89 23.79 -7.39
CA PRO A 405 -7.25 24.03 -7.85
C PRO A 405 -8.24 23.10 -7.11
N PRO A 406 -9.51 23.50 -7.04
CA PRO A 406 -10.55 22.65 -6.50
C PRO A 406 -10.62 21.29 -7.21
N VAL A 407 -10.79 20.24 -6.43
CA VAL A 407 -11.04 18.87 -6.92
C VAL A 407 -12.53 18.57 -6.70
N TRP A 408 -13.25 18.43 -7.80
CA TRP A 408 -14.68 18.13 -7.73
C TRP A 408 -14.97 16.82 -6.97
N PRO A 409 -16.00 16.74 -6.12
CA PRO A 409 -17.00 17.76 -5.78
C PRO A 409 -16.62 18.64 -4.57
N THR A 410 -15.36 18.65 -4.14
CA THR A 410 -14.90 19.51 -3.03
C THR A 410 -14.89 20.98 -3.44
N ARG A 411 -14.92 21.89 -2.43
CA ARG A 411 -14.79 23.34 -2.69
C ARG A 411 -13.33 23.78 -2.80
N GLY A 412 -12.40 22.93 -2.34
CA GLY A 412 -10.95 23.15 -2.35
C GLY A 412 -10.21 22.03 -3.06
N SER A 413 -8.91 21.97 -2.90
CA SER A 413 -8.07 20.88 -3.43
C SER A 413 -8.32 19.54 -2.73
N GLY A 414 -8.93 19.56 -1.55
CA GLY A 414 -9.34 18.42 -0.76
C GLY A 414 -8.21 17.59 -0.16
N ALA A 415 -8.50 16.94 0.95
CA ALA A 415 -7.70 15.84 1.48
C ALA A 415 -8.11 14.55 0.75
N THR A 416 -7.73 14.45 -0.52
CA THR A 416 -8.22 13.45 -1.47
C THR A 416 -7.74 12.03 -1.14
N HIS A 417 -8.39 11.00 -1.72
CA HIS A 417 -7.92 9.61 -1.61
C HIS A 417 -6.45 9.48 -2.03
N GLY A 418 -5.58 9.00 -1.12
CA GLY A 418 -4.14 8.90 -1.31
C GLY A 418 -3.39 10.23 -1.29
N GLY A 419 -4.07 11.35 -0.97
CA GLY A 419 -3.45 12.69 -0.92
C GLY A 419 -2.40 12.83 0.18
N GLU A 420 -2.51 12.06 1.25
CA GLU A 420 -1.57 12.03 2.38
C GLU A 420 -0.18 11.50 2.00
N ALA A 421 -0.11 10.63 0.98
CA ALA A 421 1.15 9.98 0.60
C ALA A 421 2.28 10.99 0.27
N GLN A 422 1.97 12.10 -0.41
CA GLN A 422 2.98 13.12 -0.73
C GLN A 422 3.58 13.79 0.52
N PHE A 423 2.79 13.92 1.58
CA PHE A 423 3.24 14.45 2.87
C PHE A 423 4.05 13.40 3.64
N LEU A 424 3.55 12.17 3.69
CA LEU A 424 4.24 11.05 4.31
C LEU A 424 5.65 10.83 3.73
N TRP A 425 5.74 10.82 2.40
CA TRP A 425 7.04 10.66 1.72
C TRP A 425 7.91 11.92 1.80
N ASN A 426 7.36 13.02 2.32
CA ASN A 426 7.99 14.33 2.33
C ASN A 426 8.58 14.70 0.94
N ASN A 427 7.85 14.31 -0.08
CA ASN A 427 8.21 14.45 -1.49
C ASN A 427 7.21 15.39 -2.17
N LEU A 428 7.28 16.64 -1.75
CA LEU A 428 6.42 17.71 -2.25
C LEU A 428 6.90 18.11 -3.65
N LEU A 429 6.41 17.39 -4.68
CA LEU A 429 6.85 17.56 -6.07
C LEU A 429 6.54 18.96 -6.60
N GLY A 430 7.42 19.51 -7.43
CA GLY A 430 7.47 20.91 -7.87
C GLY A 430 6.32 21.41 -8.77
N ASN A 431 5.17 20.72 -8.80
CA ASN A 431 4.00 21.08 -9.58
C ASN A 431 2.95 21.89 -8.81
N ARG A 432 3.21 22.22 -7.55
CA ARG A 432 2.31 22.98 -6.66
C ARG A 432 3.07 24.07 -5.91
N PRO A 433 2.41 25.20 -5.58
CA PRO A 433 3.01 26.27 -4.79
C PRO A 433 3.01 25.92 -3.29
N TRP A 434 3.85 24.96 -2.91
CA TRP A 434 3.95 24.46 -1.54
C TRP A 434 4.28 25.56 -0.54
N ARG A 435 3.53 25.60 0.57
CA ARG A 435 3.67 26.53 1.69
C ARG A 435 4.58 25.94 2.77
N ASP A 436 5.05 26.75 3.71
CA ASP A 436 5.79 26.25 4.88
C ASP A 436 4.93 25.32 5.73
N LEU A 437 3.64 25.65 5.89
CA LEU A 437 2.66 24.76 6.54
C LEU A 437 2.63 23.35 5.94
N ASP A 438 2.70 23.22 4.62
CA ASP A 438 2.70 21.91 3.95
C ASP A 438 3.97 21.09 4.29
N ARG A 439 5.10 21.78 4.49
CA ARG A 439 6.37 21.17 4.92
C ARG A 439 6.31 20.74 6.39
N ASP A 440 5.67 21.55 7.23
CA ASP A 440 5.45 21.22 8.65
C ASP A 440 4.57 19.97 8.78
N VAL A 441 3.48 19.89 8.00
CA VAL A 441 2.60 18.71 7.93
C VAL A 441 3.40 17.47 7.49
N ALA A 442 4.19 17.57 6.43
CA ALA A 442 5.05 16.49 5.99
C ALA A 442 6.07 16.08 7.08
N GLY A 443 6.62 17.07 7.78
CA GLY A 443 7.60 16.86 8.85
C GLY A 443 7.06 16.06 10.03
N TYR A 444 5.92 16.48 10.60
CA TYR A 444 5.33 15.79 11.74
C TYR A 444 4.76 14.42 11.35
N MET A 445 4.11 14.34 10.20
CA MET A 445 3.51 13.11 9.72
C MET A 445 4.57 12.02 9.51
N GLN A 446 5.64 12.34 8.77
CA GLN A 446 6.76 11.42 8.59
C GLN A 446 7.40 11.02 9.94
N SER A 447 7.46 11.93 10.91
CA SER A 447 8.02 11.64 12.23
C SER A 447 7.20 10.60 13.00
N TYR A 448 5.86 10.70 12.98
CA TYR A 448 4.99 9.67 13.56
C TYR A 448 5.23 8.29 12.92
N TRP A 449 5.31 8.21 11.60
CA TRP A 449 5.55 6.94 10.88
C TRP A 449 6.92 6.34 11.21
N VAL A 450 7.97 7.16 11.24
CA VAL A 450 9.32 6.73 11.60
C VAL A 450 9.39 6.23 13.04
N ASN A 451 8.80 6.96 14.00
CA ASN A 451 8.77 6.53 15.40
C ASN A 451 8.04 5.20 15.54
N PHE A 452 6.89 5.06 14.88
CA PHE A 452 6.12 3.84 14.90
C PHE A 452 6.89 2.66 14.26
N ALA A 453 7.56 2.88 13.15
CA ALA A 453 8.39 1.87 12.52
C ALA A 453 9.57 1.44 13.42
N ALA A 454 10.10 2.37 14.20
CA ALA A 454 11.20 2.08 15.12
C ALA A 454 10.76 1.30 16.37
N THR A 455 9.59 1.59 16.92
CA THR A 455 9.22 1.17 18.28
C THR A 455 7.84 0.53 18.42
N GLY A 456 7.00 0.57 17.39
CA GLY A 456 5.57 0.22 17.47
C GLY A 456 4.73 1.28 18.20
N ASP A 457 5.29 2.48 18.42
CA ASP A 457 4.64 3.63 19.07
C ASP A 457 4.95 4.90 18.25
N PRO A 458 3.93 5.65 17.76
CA PRO A 458 4.16 6.84 16.93
C PRO A 458 4.69 8.05 17.71
N ASN A 459 4.58 8.03 19.05
CA ASN A 459 4.94 9.16 19.90
C ASN A 459 6.44 9.43 19.91
N GLY A 460 6.81 10.70 20.07
CA GLY A 460 8.21 11.11 20.14
C GLY A 460 8.34 12.60 20.46
N PRO A 461 9.58 13.07 20.69
CA PRO A 461 9.83 14.46 21.05
C PRO A 461 9.26 15.45 20.03
N GLY A 462 8.61 16.50 20.51
CA GLY A 462 8.06 17.58 19.66
C GLY A 462 6.77 17.24 18.94
N LEU A 463 6.21 16.04 19.13
CA LEU A 463 4.93 15.63 18.55
C LEU A 463 3.81 15.68 19.60
N PRO A 464 2.59 16.11 19.23
CA PRO A 464 1.41 15.94 20.07
C PRO A 464 1.19 14.48 20.46
N PRO A 465 0.78 14.17 21.71
CA PRO A 465 0.54 12.81 22.14
C PRO A 465 -0.55 12.11 21.34
N TRP A 466 -0.23 10.95 20.77
CA TRP A 466 -1.16 10.09 20.05
C TRP A 466 -1.45 8.84 20.91
N PRO A 467 -2.59 8.77 21.61
CA PRO A 467 -2.92 7.64 22.48
C PRO A 467 -3.26 6.38 21.66
N VAL A 468 -3.01 5.22 22.25
CA VAL A 468 -3.53 3.94 21.71
C VAL A 468 -5.05 4.05 21.66
N TYR A 469 -5.63 3.62 20.55
CA TYR A 469 -7.09 3.60 20.37
C TYR A 469 -7.76 2.69 21.41
N ASP A 470 -8.77 3.21 22.08
CA ASP A 470 -9.56 2.49 23.07
C ASP A 470 -11.01 2.96 23.01
N GLU A 471 -11.86 2.15 22.41
CA GLU A 471 -13.29 2.43 22.24
C GLU A 471 -14.00 2.66 23.60
N LYS A 472 -13.64 1.87 24.63
CA LYS A 472 -14.25 1.97 25.97
C LYS A 472 -13.93 3.29 26.65
N ARG A 473 -12.77 3.85 26.38
CA ARG A 473 -12.31 5.15 26.90
C ARG A 473 -12.67 6.30 25.96
N ASN A 474 -13.38 6.04 24.87
CA ASN A 474 -13.77 7.02 23.86
C ASN A 474 -12.56 7.83 23.35
N ILE A 475 -11.45 7.15 23.07
CA ILE A 475 -10.25 7.78 22.50
C ILE A 475 -10.55 8.20 21.06
N LYS A 476 -10.38 9.48 20.80
CA LYS A 476 -10.60 10.09 19.49
C LYS A 476 -9.46 9.80 18.53
N PRO A 477 -9.71 9.80 17.20
CA PRO A 477 -8.64 9.70 16.21
C PRO A 477 -7.68 10.87 16.30
N MET A 478 -6.43 10.67 15.91
CA MET A 478 -5.49 11.75 15.63
C MET A 478 -5.87 12.39 14.29
N VAL A 479 -6.34 13.61 14.32
CA VAL A 479 -6.56 14.41 13.12
C VAL A 479 -5.22 14.94 12.63
N LEU A 480 -4.83 14.55 11.43
CA LEU A 480 -3.63 15.02 10.75
C LEU A 480 -4.05 16.12 9.75
N GLY A 481 -4.17 17.33 10.27
CA GLY A 481 -4.56 18.53 9.56
C GLY A 481 -3.41 19.54 9.43
N ASP A 482 -3.73 20.81 9.48
CA ASP A 482 -2.72 21.90 9.56
C ASP A 482 -1.85 21.77 10.82
N LYS A 483 -2.36 21.08 11.82
CA LYS A 483 -1.66 20.60 13.00
C LYS A 483 -2.18 19.21 13.37
N ALA A 484 -1.38 18.45 14.10
CA ALA A 484 -1.83 17.17 14.65
C ALA A 484 -2.54 17.41 15.99
N GLU A 485 -3.79 16.95 16.11
CA GLU A 485 -4.57 17.04 17.36
C GLU A 485 -5.61 15.92 17.44
N LEU A 486 -6.04 15.56 18.65
CA LEU A 486 -7.17 14.64 18.79
C LEU A 486 -8.46 15.35 18.38
N GLY A 487 -9.19 14.75 17.47
CA GLY A 487 -10.36 15.36 16.84
C GLY A 487 -11.64 14.54 16.93
N PRO A 488 -12.76 15.12 16.49
CA PRO A 488 -14.04 14.42 16.48
C PRO A 488 -14.00 13.19 15.56
N GLU A 489 -14.73 12.15 15.93
CA GLU A 489 -15.05 11.06 15.02
C GLU A 489 -16.02 11.56 13.92
N PRO A 490 -15.98 10.92 12.72
CA PRO A 490 -17.02 11.10 11.73
C PRO A 490 -18.42 10.80 12.27
N ASP A 491 -19.46 11.20 11.51
CA ASP A 491 -20.88 11.09 11.86
C ASP A 491 -21.26 9.71 12.45
N ALA A 492 -21.54 9.68 13.75
CA ALA A 492 -21.81 8.45 14.48
C ALA A 492 -23.02 7.66 13.94
N ALA A 493 -24.06 8.35 13.41
CA ALA A 493 -25.22 7.67 12.85
C ALA A 493 -24.89 6.90 11.57
N LYS A 494 -24.04 7.47 10.73
CA LYS A 494 -23.55 6.83 9.49
C LYS A 494 -22.65 5.65 9.80
N LEU A 495 -21.73 5.80 10.76
CA LEU A 495 -20.88 4.69 11.20
C LEU A 495 -21.71 3.55 11.82
N ALA A 496 -22.74 3.84 12.60
CA ALA A 496 -23.65 2.84 13.17
C ALA A 496 -24.39 2.02 12.11
N PHE A 497 -24.73 2.64 10.97
CA PHE A 497 -25.31 1.88 9.86
C PHE A 497 -24.36 0.82 9.33
N TYR A 498 -23.11 1.18 9.08
CA TYR A 498 -22.09 0.23 8.60
C TYR A 498 -21.79 -0.87 9.63
N GLU A 499 -21.72 -0.53 10.91
CA GLU A 499 -21.58 -1.52 11.99
C GLU A 499 -22.71 -2.57 11.95
N ALA A 500 -23.96 -2.12 11.86
CA ALA A 500 -25.12 -2.99 11.79
C ALA A 500 -25.18 -3.81 10.48
N TRP A 501 -24.73 -3.23 9.36
CA TRP A 501 -24.68 -3.90 8.08
C TRP A 501 -23.65 -5.03 8.07
N TYR A 502 -22.43 -4.73 8.46
CA TYR A 502 -21.33 -5.72 8.45
C TYR A 502 -21.51 -6.79 9.52
N ALA A 503 -22.09 -6.48 10.68
CA ALA A 503 -22.42 -7.51 11.68
C ALA A 503 -23.37 -8.60 11.13
N LYS A 504 -24.33 -8.22 10.26
CA LYS A 504 -25.25 -9.17 9.62
C LYS A 504 -24.61 -9.98 8.49
N THR A 505 -23.62 -9.41 7.79
CA THR A 505 -22.95 -10.09 6.67
C THR A 505 -21.86 -11.06 7.13
N THR A 506 -21.25 -10.80 8.28
CA THR A 506 -20.22 -11.67 8.88
C THR A 506 -20.80 -12.78 9.79
N ALA A 507 -22.10 -12.70 10.14
CA ALA A 507 -22.79 -13.72 10.95
C ALA A 507 -23.39 -14.88 10.12
N LYS A 508 -23.25 -14.85 8.79
CA LYS A 508 -23.69 -15.92 7.87
C LYS A 508 -22.51 -16.78 7.41
#